data_db13e0b210324a0523e7dea0d9e61b1c
#
_entry.id   db13e0b210324a0523e7dea0d9e61b1c
#
_cell.length_a   1.000
_cell.length_b   1.000
_cell.length_c   1.000
_cell.angle_alpha   90.00
_cell.angle_beta   90.00
_cell.angle_gamma   90.00
#
_symmetry.space_group_name_H-M   'P 1'
#
loop_
_entity.id
_entity.type
_entity.pdbx_description
1 polymer ?
#
loop_
_entity_poly.entity_id
_entity_poly.type
_entity_poly.pdbx_seq_one_letter_code
_entity_poly.pdbx_strand_id
1 'polypeptide(L)'
;MRVARNSYLVMAAVLFPVFASGGEFAASGTLEQSSWFGTVQANLAKAEYNAVRLEKSAGLSAANRAQNLRAEFRPEGIRVVERGDAAKAGASGWTFEWRFTGYGRSGQMIPVEPAVPNANGNRVEYGRPEIVEWYVNDERGVEQGFTVLERPDGEGLLCIEGLLSDGLEAVSHGKDGGIAFKDGNGRTVLRYSHAVAWDADGKALPVNIVLLTDTLSLVVDDAGARYPIEIDPMIGGTAMADVTVTGNQSGAELGWSVASGGDINGDGYEDIIASSRFY
;
A
#
# COMPACT_ATOMS: atom_id res chain seq x y z
N MET A 1 25.70 7.84 -35.19
CA MET A 1 25.05 9.12 -34.90
C MET A 1 23.56 8.82 -34.70
N ARG A 2 23.12 8.60 -33.50
CA ARG A 2 21.71 8.38 -33.12
C ARG A 2 21.33 9.39 -32.06
N VAL A 3 20.35 10.21 -32.43
CA VAL A 3 19.82 11.31 -31.61
C VAL A 3 18.95 10.74 -30.50
N ALA A 4 19.29 11.03 -29.26
CA ALA A 4 18.46 10.75 -28.09
C ALA A 4 17.24 11.69 -28.10
N ARG A 5 16.02 11.16 -28.06
CA ARG A 5 14.80 11.93 -27.83
C ARG A 5 14.63 12.10 -26.31
N ASN A 6 14.95 13.28 -25.84
CA ASN A 6 14.54 13.74 -24.51
C ASN A 6 13.04 14.04 -24.53
N SER A 7 12.28 13.37 -23.70
CA SER A 7 10.89 13.72 -23.42
C SER A 7 10.90 14.89 -22.44
N TYR A 8 10.70 16.08 -22.94
CA TYR A 8 10.49 17.28 -22.11
C TYR A 8 9.03 17.34 -21.68
N LEU A 9 8.81 17.44 -20.37
CA LEU A 9 7.55 17.81 -19.77
C LEU A 9 7.26 19.27 -20.18
N VAL A 10 6.30 19.48 -21.07
CA VAL A 10 5.85 20.82 -21.44
C VAL A 10 4.98 21.38 -20.33
N MET A 11 5.55 22.22 -19.48
CA MET A 11 4.76 23.10 -18.62
C MET A 11 4.19 24.21 -19.51
N ALA A 12 2.92 24.17 -19.83
CA ALA A 12 2.23 25.28 -20.46
C ALA A 12 2.00 26.39 -19.44
N ALA A 13 2.91 27.36 -19.40
CA ALA A 13 2.66 28.64 -18.74
C ALA A 13 1.74 29.46 -19.63
N VAL A 14 0.48 29.59 -19.24
CA VAL A 14 -0.45 30.54 -19.88
C VAL A 14 -0.15 31.94 -19.32
N LEU A 15 0.59 32.75 -20.06
CA LEU A 15 0.77 34.16 -19.79
C LEU A 15 -0.45 34.93 -20.32
N PHE A 16 -1.24 35.50 -19.42
CA PHE A 16 -2.27 36.48 -19.79
C PHE A 16 -1.65 37.88 -19.83
N PRO A 17 -1.93 38.70 -20.86
CA PRO A 17 -1.48 40.09 -20.91
C PRO A 17 -2.26 40.92 -19.89
N VAL A 18 -1.52 41.66 -19.06
CA VAL A 18 -2.10 42.66 -18.17
C VAL A 18 -2.42 43.90 -18.97
N PHE A 19 -3.69 44.18 -19.22
CA PHE A 19 -4.15 45.50 -19.66
C PHE A 19 -4.50 46.31 -18.40
N ALA A 20 -3.73 47.36 -18.16
CA ALA A 20 -4.05 48.36 -17.14
C ALA A 20 -5.16 49.27 -17.66
N SER A 21 -6.37 49.15 -17.09
CA SER A 21 -7.38 50.17 -17.11
C SER A 21 -8.09 50.17 -15.77
N GLY A 22 -8.06 51.30 -15.07
CA GLY A 22 -8.60 51.47 -13.72
C GLY A 22 -10.10 51.20 -13.68
N GLY A 23 -10.47 50.24 -12.87
CA GLY A 23 -11.81 49.91 -12.45
C GLY A 23 -11.72 49.07 -11.20
N GLU A 24 -12.40 49.49 -10.15
CA GLU A 24 -12.53 48.71 -8.91
C GLU A 24 -13.14 47.35 -9.20
N PHE A 25 -12.32 46.28 -9.14
CA PHE A 25 -12.81 44.92 -9.18
C PHE A 25 -13.11 44.43 -7.77
N ALA A 26 -14.39 44.19 -7.52
CA ALA A 26 -14.87 43.54 -6.31
C ALA A 26 -14.19 42.15 -6.15
N ALA A 27 -13.72 41.87 -4.95
CA ALA A 27 -12.95 40.68 -4.57
C ALA A 27 -13.79 39.39 -4.45
N SER A 28 -14.62 39.07 -5.46
CA SER A 28 -15.40 37.81 -5.49
C SER A 28 -14.72 36.68 -6.29
N GLY A 29 -13.68 36.99 -7.08
CA GLY A 29 -13.02 35.99 -7.93
C GLY A 29 -11.96 35.10 -7.28
N THR A 30 -11.47 35.47 -6.10
CA THR A 30 -10.31 34.80 -5.46
C THR A 30 -10.66 33.50 -4.72
N LEU A 31 -11.90 33.36 -4.21
CA LEU A 31 -12.30 32.15 -3.46
C LEU A 31 -12.65 30.99 -4.40
N GLU A 32 -13.27 31.24 -5.55
CA GLU A 32 -13.57 30.19 -6.53
C GLU A 32 -12.32 29.68 -7.25
N GLN A 33 -11.35 30.56 -7.57
CA GLN A 33 -10.06 30.14 -8.13
C GLN A 33 -9.23 29.35 -7.14
N SER A 34 -9.27 29.64 -5.84
CA SER A 34 -8.58 28.88 -4.82
C SER A 34 -9.17 27.48 -4.63
N SER A 35 -10.49 27.33 -4.71
CA SER A 35 -11.17 26.03 -4.60
C SER A 35 -10.93 25.14 -5.83
N TRP A 36 -10.97 25.71 -7.04
CA TRP A 36 -10.64 24.98 -8.27
C TRP A 36 -9.20 24.53 -8.30
N PHE A 37 -8.25 25.39 -7.96
CA PHE A 37 -6.81 25.06 -7.94
C PHE A 37 -6.51 23.98 -6.89
N GLY A 38 -7.11 24.06 -5.70
CA GLY A 38 -7.03 23.03 -4.67
C GLY A 38 -7.59 21.68 -5.16
N THR A 39 -8.70 21.69 -5.88
CA THR A 39 -9.31 20.47 -6.45
C THR A 39 -8.41 19.86 -7.53
N VAL A 40 -7.83 20.69 -8.42
CA VAL A 40 -6.89 20.22 -9.45
C VAL A 40 -5.62 19.63 -8.83
N GLN A 41 -5.04 20.29 -7.83
CA GLN A 41 -3.87 19.75 -7.12
C GLN A 41 -4.18 18.42 -6.41
N ALA A 42 -5.33 18.31 -5.73
CA ALA A 42 -5.75 17.08 -5.09
C ALA A 42 -5.98 15.94 -6.09
N ASN A 43 -6.55 16.23 -7.26
CA ASN A 43 -6.74 15.25 -8.32
C ASN A 43 -5.40 14.82 -8.96
N LEU A 44 -4.46 15.74 -9.16
CA LEU A 44 -3.10 15.43 -9.64
C LEU A 44 -2.33 14.58 -8.61
N ALA A 45 -2.41 14.93 -7.33
CA ALA A 45 -1.79 14.15 -6.27
C ALA A 45 -2.35 12.71 -6.20
N LYS A 46 -3.67 12.55 -6.35
CA LYS A 46 -4.29 11.21 -6.43
C LYS A 46 -3.87 10.45 -7.70
N ALA A 47 -3.75 11.13 -8.83
CA ALA A 47 -3.39 10.51 -10.10
C ALA A 47 -1.94 9.99 -10.13
N GLU A 48 -1.04 10.49 -9.26
CA GLU A 48 0.34 9.98 -9.19
C GLU A 48 0.44 8.55 -8.67
N TYR A 49 -0.58 8.06 -7.96
CA TYR A 49 -0.67 6.67 -7.49
C TYR A 49 -1.27 5.71 -8.50
N ASN A 50 -1.77 6.20 -9.63
CA ASN A 50 -2.41 5.36 -10.63
C ASN A 50 -1.44 4.34 -11.25
N ALA A 51 -1.98 3.15 -11.50
CA ALA A 51 -1.27 2.11 -12.23
C ALA A 51 -1.33 2.36 -13.73
N VAL A 52 -0.19 2.24 -14.39
CA VAL A 52 -0.04 2.43 -15.83
C VAL A 52 0.51 1.17 -16.50
N ARG A 53 0.13 0.94 -17.76
CA ARG A 53 0.61 -0.22 -18.52
C ARG A 53 2.12 -0.13 -18.77
N LEU A 54 2.80 -1.26 -18.62
CA LEU A 54 4.17 -1.42 -19.07
C LEU A 54 4.22 -1.63 -20.57
N GLU A 55 5.05 -0.87 -21.31
CA GLU A 55 5.08 -0.87 -22.79
C GLU A 55 5.45 -2.23 -23.41
N LYS A 56 6.11 -3.12 -22.67
CA LYS A 56 6.71 -4.35 -23.19
C LYS A 56 6.23 -5.63 -22.52
N SER A 57 5.21 -5.56 -21.66
CA SER A 57 4.70 -6.71 -20.91
C SER A 57 3.18 -6.60 -20.69
N ALA A 58 2.56 -7.71 -20.30
CA ALA A 58 1.17 -7.74 -19.87
C ALA A 58 0.95 -7.11 -18.47
N GLY A 59 2.00 -6.53 -17.88
CA GLY A 59 1.97 -5.99 -16.53
C GLY A 59 1.60 -4.51 -16.45
N LEU A 60 1.44 -4.05 -15.22
CA LEU A 60 1.17 -2.67 -14.83
C LEU A 60 2.27 -2.17 -13.89
N SER A 61 2.45 -0.87 -13.75
CA SER A 61 3.37 -0.27 -12.79
C SER A 61 2.74 0.94 -12.11
N ALA A 62 2.90 1.04 -10.80
CA ALA A 62 2.48 2.19 -10.01
C ALA A 62 3.66 2.73 -9.19
N ALA A 63 3.85 4.05 -9.19
CA ALA A 63 4.82 4.70 -8.34
C ALA A 63 4.17 5.09 -7.01
N ASN A 64 4.90 4.89 -5.90
CA ASN A 64 4.51 5.39 -4.58
C ASN A 64 5.61 6.32 -4.06
N ARG A 65 5.37 7.62 -4.20
CA ARG A 65 6.36 8.62 -3.81
C ARG A 65 6.47 8.74 -2.29
N ALA A 66 5.34 8.69 -1.59
CA ALA A 66 5.30 8.84 -0.14
C ALA A 66 6.14 7.74 0.55
N GLN A 67 6.09 6.52 0.03
CA GLN A 67 6.81 5.36 0.57
C GLN A 67 8.14 5.08 -0.14
N ASN A 68 8.54 5.90 -1.13
CA ASN A 68 9.72 5.69 -1.98
C ASN A 68 9.74 4.32 -2.67
N LEU A 69 8.58 3.82 -3.09
CA LEU A 69 8.40 2.51 -3.72
C LEU A 69 7.94 2.62 -5.17
N ARG A 70 8.18 1.55 -5.92
CA ARG A 70 7.54 1.26 -7.19
C ARG A 70 7.02 -0.17 -7.17
N ALA A 71 5.73 -0.33 -7.38
CA ALA A 71 5.09 -1.61 -7.58
C ALA A 71 4.97 -1.93 -9.06
N GLU A 72 5.28 -3.17 -9.44
CA GLU A 72 5.02 -3.75 -10.75
C GLU A 72 4.09 -4.95 -10.56
N PHE A 73 2.96 -4.92 -11.21
CA PHE A 73 1.96 -5.97 -11.17
C PHE A 73 2.11 -6.81 -12.44
N ARG A 74 2.53 -8.05 -12.27
CA ARG A 74 2.82 -9.00 -13.35
C ARG A 74 1.83 -10.16 -13.29
N PRO A 75 1.62 -10.93 -14.37
CA PRO A 75 0.71 -12.08 -14.33
C PRO A 75 1.04 -13.08 -13.20
N GLU A 76 2.31 -13.21 -12.82
CA GLU A 76 2.81 -14.13 -11.81
C GLU A 76 2.65 -13.59 -10.37
N GLY A 77 2.52 -12.26 -10.18
CA GLY A 77 2.44 -11.61 -8.87
C GLY A 77 2.94 -10.17 -8.84
N ILE A 78 3.15 -9.66 -7.65
CA ILE A 78 3.66 -8.30 -7.44
C ILE A 78 5.18 -8.31 -7.26
N ARG A 79 5.85 -7.30 -7.83
CA ARG A 79 7.24 -6.94 -7.56
C ARG A 79 7.30 -5.52 -7.04
N VAL A 80 7.96 -5.31 -5.90
CA VAL A 80 8.19 -3.99 -5.31
C VAL A 80 9.69 -3.71 -5.26
N VAL A 81 10.06 -2.51 -5.66
CA VAL A 81 11.45 -2.03 -5.67
C VAL A 81 11.52 -0.62 -5.09
N GLU A 82 12.72 -0.21 -4.69
CA GLU A 82 12.97 1.17 -4.33
C GLU A 82 12.77 2.09 -5.55
N ARG A 83 12.10 3.23 -5.34
CA ARG A 83 11.90 4.26 -6.36
C ARG A 83 13.13 5.17 -6.41
N GLY A 84 13.80 5.28 -7.55
CA GLY A 84 14.92 6.22 -7.72
C GLY A 84 15.92 5.79 -8.80
N ASP A 85 16.99 6.56 -8.94
CA ASP A 85 18.04 6.31 -9.93
C ASP A 85 18.90 5.06 -9.61
N ALA A 86 18.88 4.57 -8.38
CA ALA A 86 19.51 3.32 -7.99
C ALA A 86 18.94 2.12 -8.80
N ALA A 87 17.65 2.13 -9.11
CA ALA A 87 17.02 1.13 -9.98
C ALA A 87 17.49 1.24 -11.44
N LYS A 88 17.91 2.42 -11.89
CA LYS A 88 18.41 2.66 -13.27
C LYS A 88 19.89 2.33 -13.44
N ALA A 89 20.68 2.41 -12.36
CA ALA A 89 22.14 2.28 -12.42
C ALA A 89 22.66 0.84 -12.21
N GLY A 90 21.80 -0.17 -12.02
CA GLY A 90 22.24 -1.51 -11.64
C GLY A 90 22.95 -1.54 -10.27
N ALA A 91 22.91 -0.44 -9.53
CA ALA A 91 23.37 -0.40 -8.16
C ALA A 91 22.39 -1.17 -7.29
N SER A 92 22.88 -1.89 -6.32
CA SER A 92 22.25 -2.85 -5.41
C SER A 92 20.95 -2.34 -4.74
N GLY A 93 19.92 -2.11 -5.53
CA GLY A 93 18.57 -1.91 -5.04
C GLY A 93 17.98 -3.25 -4.60
N TRP A 94 17.24 -3.24 -3.52
CA TRP A 94 16.50 -4.41 -3.07
C TRP A 94 15.29 -4.67 -3.98
N THR A 95 14.85 -5.91 -4.03
CA THR A 95 13.64 -6.36 -4.72
C THR A 95 12.85 -7.26 -3.78
N PHE A 96 11.56 -6.98 -3.67
CA PHE A 96 10.58 -7.85 -3.04
C PHE A 96 9.69 -8.40 -4.13
N GLU A 97 9.47 -9.70 -4.16
CA GLU A 97 8.48 -10.33 -5.02
C GLU A 97 7.64 -11.29 -4.20
N TRP A 98 6.34 -11.23 -4.40
CA TRP A 98 5.39 -12.16 -3.83
C TRP A 98 4.48 -12.70 -4.93
N ARG A 99 4.35 -14.01 -4.97
CA ARG A 99 3.55 -14.72 -5.94
C ARG A 99 2.45 -15.49 -5.26
N PHE A 100 1.20 -15.13 -5.52
CA PHE A 100 0.05 -15.88 -5.03
C PHE A 100 0.06 -17.30 -5.58
N THR A 101 0.05 -18.31 -4.70
CA THR A 101 0.18 -19.72 -5.09
C THR A 101 -1.07 -20.53 -4.81
N GLY A 102 -1.88 -20.14 -3.83
CA GLY A 102 -3.08 -20.88 -3.52
C GLY A 102 -3.86 -20.32 -2.33
N TYR A 103 -5.07 -20.78 -2.19
CA TYR A 103 -5.95 -20.50 -1.06
C TYR A 103 -6.74 -21.75 -0.70
N GLY A 104 -7.34 -21.79 0.50
CA GLY A 104 -8.14 -22.95 0.91
C GLY A 104 -7.99 -23.27 2.38
N ARG A 105 -7.97 -24.57 2.71
CA ARG A 105 -7.80 -25.07 4.08
C ARG A 105 -6.47 -25.78 4.23
N SER A 106 -5.92 -25.81 5.45
CA SER A 106 -4.68 -26.54 5.72
C SER A 106 -4.78 -27.99 5.22
N GLY A 107 -3.86 -28.37 4.31
CA GLY A 107 -3.86 -29.69 3.68
C GLY A 107 -4.81 -29.84 2.48
N GLN A 108 -5.62 -28.84 2.14
CA GLN A 108 -6.55 -28.82 0.99
C GLN A 108 -6.46 -27.47 0.26
N MET A 109 -5.26 -27.11 -0.16
CA MET A 109 -5.01 -25.86 -0.89
C MET A 109 -5.45 -25.98 -2.35
N ILE A 110 -6.16 -24.97 -2.83
CA ILE A 110 -6.57 -24.81 -4.23
C ILE A 110 -5.48 -23.96 -4.90
N PRO A 111 -4.72 -24.51 -5.84
CA PRO A 111 -3.68 -23.75 -6.53
C PRO A 111 -4.31 -22.67 -7.42
N VAL A 112 -3.60 -21.55 -7.58
CA VAL A 112 -4.03 -20.46 -8.46
C VAL A 112 -3.09 -20.31 -9.63
N GLU A 113 -3.66 -20.08 -10.80
CA GLU A 113 -2.91 -19.80 -12.02
C GLU A 113 -2.58 -18.31 -12.14
N PRO A 114 -1.49 -17.95 -12.86
CA PRO A 114 -1.21 -16.57 -13.21
C PRO A 114 -2.41 -15.90 -13.89
N ALA A 115 -2.66 -14.62 -13.55
CA ALA A 115 -3.75 -13.85 -14.13
C ALA A 115 -3.26 -12.48 -14.60
N VAL A 116 -3.82 -11.98 -15.70
CA VAL A 116 -3.46 -10.66 -16.22
C VAL A 116 -4.09 -9.58 -15.33
N PRO A 117 -3.27 -8.66 -14.77
CA PRO A 117 -3.80 -7.58 -13.94
C PRO A 117 -4.59 -6.56 -14.77
N ASN A 118 -5.67 -6.05 -14.18
CA ASN A 118 -6.46 -4.96 -14.72
C ASN A 118 -6.44 -3.78 -13.75
N ALA A 119 -6.34 -2.53 -14.27
CA ALA A 119 -6.29 -1.34 -13.44
C ALA A 119 -7.49 -0.43 -13.67
N ASN A 120 -7.97 0.13 -12.56
CA ASN A 120 -8.89 1.26 -12.54
C ASN A 120 -8.32 2.33 -11.58
N GLY A 121 -7.67 3.35 -12.14
CA GLY A 121 -6.95 4.35 -11.36
C GLY A 121 -5.80 3.74 -10.55
N ASN A 122 -5.82 3.91 -9.25
CA ASN A 122 -4.82 3.38 -8.32
C ASN A 122 -5.13 1.95 -7.81
N ARG A 123 -6.24 1.35 -8.26
CA ARG A 123 -6.62 -0.02 -7.92
C ARG A 123 -6.26 -0.98 -9.07
N VAL A 124 -5.63 -2.10 -8.73
CA VAL A 124 -5.25 -3.19 -9.64
C VAL A 124 -5.91 -4.46 -9.15
N GLU A 125 -6.48 -5.25 -10.05
CA GLU A 125 -7.17 -6.49 -9.72
C GLU A 125 -6.72 -7.66 -10.61
N TYR A 126 -6.61 -8.83 -9.99
CA TYR A 126 -6.43 -10.13 -10.63
C TYR A 126 -7.69 -10.95 -10.37
N GLY A 127 -8.61 -10.93 -11.31
CA GLY A 127 -9.87 -11.67 -11.22
C GLY A 127 -9.67 -13.17 -11.50
N ARG A 128 -10.17 -14.00 -10.58
CA ARG A 128 -10.33 -15.45 -10.73
C ARG A 128 -11.75 -15.83 -10.31
N PRO A 129 -12.27 -17.01 -10.69
CA PRO A 129 -13.67 -17.33 -10.44
C PRO A 129 -14.12 -17.25 -8.98
N GLU A 130 -13.31 -17.75 -8.04
CA GLU A 130 -13.69 -17.83 -6.62
C GLU A 130 -12.95 -16.86 -5.71
N ILE A 131 -11.89 -16.20 -6.24
CA ILE A 131 -11.07 -15.26 -5.46
C ILE A 131 -10.57 -14.12 -6.33
N VAL A 132 -10.70 -12.92 -5.82
CA VAL A 132 -10.10 -11.71 -6.42
C VAL A 132 -8.94 -11.25 -5.54
N GLU A 133 -7.75 -11.22 -6.09
CA GLU A 133 -6.60 -10.54 -5.50
C GLU A 133 -6.58 -9.10 -6.01
N TRP A 134 -6.46 -8.13 -5.13
CA TRP A 134 -6.45 -6.73 -5.52
C TRP A 134 -5.41 -5.92 -4.75
N TYR A 135 -5.06 -4.79 -5.31
CA TYR A 135 -4.11 -3.83 -4.72
C TYR A 135 -4.64 -2.41 -4.85
N VAL A 136 -4.42 -1.60 -3.82
CA VAL A 136 -4.68 -0.16 -3.86
C VAL A 136 -3.39 0.57 -3.50
N ASN A 137 -2.91 1.42 -4.39
CA ASN A 137 -1.71 2.22 -4.15
C ASN A 137 -2.10 3.61 -3.67
N ASP A 138 -1.70 3.98 -2.45
CA ASP A 138 -1.94 5.30 -1.88
C ASP A 138 -0.76 5.77 -1.01
N GLU A 139 -0.89 6.90 -0.33
CA GLU A 139 0.16 7.49 0.51
C GLU A 139 0.62 6.59 1.68
N ARG A 140 -0.22 5.67 2.14
CA ARG A 140 0.10 4.72 3.21
C ARG A 140 1.03 3.61 2.72
N GLY A 141 0.92 3.24 1.44
CA GLY A 141 1.67 2.14 0.84
C GLY A 141 0.94 1.51 -0.34
N VAL A 142 1.16 0.22 -0.51
CA VAL A 142 0.42 -0.65 -1.43
C VAL A 142 -0.38 -1.62 -0.58
N GLU A 143 -1.64 -1.30 -0.39
CA GLU A 143 -2.61 -2.18 0.24
C GLU A 143 -2.83 -3.39 -0.67
N GLN A 144 -2.65 -4.59 -0.15
CA GLN A 144 -2.96 -5.84 -0.84
C GLN A 144 -4.25 -6.39 -0.26
N GLY A 145 -5.13 -6.91 -1.08
CA GLY A 145 -6.33 -7.50 -0.55
C GLY A 145 -6.77 -8.74 -1.32
N PHE A 146 -7.60 -9.52 -0.65
CA PHE A 146 -8.21 -10.72 -1.20
C PHE A 146 -9.71 -10.70 -0.88
N THR A 147 -10.53 -10.86 -1.92
CA THR A 147 -11.96 -11.12 -1.76
C THR A 147 -12.21 -12.59 -2.08
N VAL A 148 -12.44 -13.40 -1.06
CA VAL A 148 -12.82 -14.81 -1.22
C VAL A 148 -14.32 -14.88 -1.35
N LEU A 149 -14.83 -15.24 -2.54
CA LEU A 149 -16.24 -15.12 -2.90
C LEU A 149 -17.10 -16.19 -2.24
N GLU A 150 -16.58 -17.41 -2.14
CA GLU A 150 -17.27 -18.56 -1.56
C GLU A 150 -16.37 -19.29 -0.57
N ARG A 151 -16.99 -19.95 0.40
CA ARG A 151 -16.27 -20.74 1.41
C ARG A 151 -15.58 -21.94 0.76
N PRO A 152 -14.23 -22.04 0.81
CA PRO A 152 -13.55 -23.23 0.32
C PRO A 152 -13.94 -24.49 1.12
N ASP A 153 -14.03 -25.62 0.44
CA ASP A 153 -14.30 -26.91 1.07
C ASP A 153 -13.19 -27.29 2.08
N GLY A 154 -13.55 -28.10 3.05
CA GLY A 154 -12.65 -28.62 4.08
C GLY A 154 -12.86 -28.00 5.45
N GLU A 155 -12.06 -28.47 6.41
CA GLU A 155 -12.09 -28.04 7.80
C GLU A 155 -10.85 -27.19 8.14
N GLY A 156 -10.93 -26.43 9.24
CA GLY A 156 -9.84 -25.60 9.74
C GLY A 156 -9.93 -24.16 9.26
N LEU A 157 -8.82 -23.42 9.43
CA LEU A 157 -8.72 -21.99 9.13
C LEU A 157 -8.60 -21.76 7.61
N LEU A 158 -9.11 -20.63 7.15
CA LEU A 158 -8.89 -20.17 5.78
C LEU A 158 -7.44 -19.69 5.65
N CYS A 159 -6.74 -20.18 4.62
CA CYS A 159 -5.37 -19.82 4.30
C CYS A 159 -5.28 -19.19 2.91
N ILE A 160 -4.54 -18.09 2.80
CA ILE A 160 -4.10 -17.49 1.54
C ILE A 160 -2.58 -17.59 1.53
N GLU A 161 -1.99 -18.24 0.53
CA GLU A 161 -0.54 -18.51 0.50
C GLU A 161 0.13 -17.91 -0.73
N GLY A 162 1.31 -17.38 -0.52
CA GLY A 162 2.19 -16.93 -1.59
C GLY A 162 3.65 -17.13 -1.27
N LEU A 163 4.42 -17.30 -2.34
CA LEU A 163 5.86 -17.48 -2.27
C LEU A 163 6.58 -16.14 -2.38
N LEU A 164 7.54 -15.95 -1.49
CA LEU A 164 8.50 -14.86 -1.54
C LEU A 164 9.69 -15.24 -2.44
N SER A 165 10.24 -14.26 -3.14
CA SER A 165 11.53 -14.45 -3.82
C SER A 165 12.70 -14.31 -2.86
N ASP A 166 13.84 -14.87 -3.25
CA ASP A 166 15.13 -14.64 -2.58
C ASP A 166 15.55 -13.16 -2.70
N GLY A 167 16.41 -12.72 -1.78
CA GLY A 167 17.10 -11.42 -1.85
C GLY A 167 16.85 -10.49 -0.69
N LEU A 168 15.77 -10.69 0.08
CA LEU A 168 15.51 -10.00 1.34
C LEU A 168 15.38 -11.01 2.47
N GLU A 169 15.96 -10.67 3.62
CA GLU A 169 15.74 -11.43 4.85
C GLU A 169 14.36 -11.06 5.43
N ALA A 170 13.45 -12.01 5.49
CA ALA A 170 12.14 -11.83 6.09
C ALA A 170 12.19 -12.19 7.58
N VAL A 171 11.80 -11.24 8.44
CA VAL A 171 11.85 -11.39 9.90
C VAL A 171 10.48 -11.05 10.48
N SER A 172 9.91 -11.97 11.27
CA SER A 172 8.67 -11.69 12.00
C SER A 172 8.89 -10.56 13.01
N HIS A 173 8.02 -9.56 13.01
CA HIS A 173 8.18 -8.35 13.81
C HIS A 173 7.08 -8.25 14.87
N GLY A 174 7.50 -8.38 16.12
CA GLY A 174 6.74 -8.04 17.33
C GLY A 174 5.40 -8.73 17.53
N LYS A 175 4.62 -8.17 18.46
CA LYS A 175 3.28 -8.65 18.84
C LYS A 175 2.22 -8.37 17.78
N ASP A 176 2.50 -7.46 16.84
CA ASP A 176 1.55 -7.01 15.81
C ASP A 176 1.52 -7.94 14.58
N GLY A 177 2.28 -9.05 14.61
CA GLY A 177 2.23 -10.10 13.61
C GLY A 177 2.72 -9.71 12.20
N GLY A 178 3.44 -8.58 12.06
CA GLY A 178 3.98 -8.13 10.78
C GLY A 178 5.31 -8.82 10.42
N ILE A 179 5.71 -8.67 9.16
CA ILE A 179 7.00 -9.13 8.63
C ILE A 179 7.81 -7.92 8.19
N ALA A 180 9.03 -7.79 8.71
CA ALA A 180 10.02 -6.83 8.23
C ALA A 180 10.95 -7.51 7.22
N PHE A 181 11.16 -6.87 6.08
CA PHE A 181 12.10 -7.32 5.05
C PHE A 181 13.36 -6.48 5.11
N LYS A 182 14.50 -7.14 5.27
CA LYS A 182 15.82 -6.50 5.42
C LYS A 182 16.69 -6.75 4.19
N ASP A 183 17.44 -5.73 3.81
CA ASP A 183 18.47 -5.84 2.75
C ASP A 183 19.74 -6.54 3.27
N GLY A 184 20.71 -6.79 2.37
CA GLY A 184 21.98 -7.42 2.71
C GLY A 184 22.84 -6.67 3.73
N ASN A 185 22.46 -5.44 4.11
CA ASN A 185 23.10 -4.64 5.16
C ASN A 185 22.32 -4.70 6.49
N GLY A 186 21.26 -5.50 6.58
CA GLY A 186 20.42 -5.62 7.76
C GLY A 186 19.43 -4.47 7.95
N ARG A 187 19.32 -3.55 6.99
CA ARG A 187 18.39 -2.41 7.04
C ARG A 187 16.99 -2.89 6.61
N THR A 188 15.97 -2.62 7.42
CA THR A 188 14.56 -2.81 7.01
C THR A 188 14.25 -1.90 5.84
N VAL A 189 13.79 -2.47 4.74
CA VAL A 189 13.47 -1.75 3.50
C VAL A 189 11.98 -1.81 3.16
N LEU A 190 11.27 -2.82 3.67
CA LEU A 190 9.84 -3.05 3.44
C LEU A 190 9.21 -3.69 4.66
N ARG A 191 7.91 -3.45 4.85
CA ARG A 191 7.08 -4.10 5.88
C ARG A 191 5.83 -4.68 5.23
N TYR A 192 5.42 -5.82 5.72
CA TYR A 192 4.12 -6.44 5.41
C TYR A 192 3.38 -6.62 6.73
N SER A 193 2.29 -5.88 6.93
CA SER A 193 1.66 -5.76 8.24
C SER A 193 0.19 -5.34 8.14
N HIS A 194 -0.44 -5.03 9.27
CA HIS A 194 -1.80 -4.49 9.39
C HIS A 194 -2.86 -5.36 8.71
N ALA A 195 -2.69 -6.70 8.76
CA ALA A 195 -3.70 -7.59 8.23
C ALA A 195 -4.99 -7.48 9.03
N VAL A 196 -6.08 -7.20 8.34
CA VAL A 196 -7.46 -7.17 8.85
C VAL A 196 -8.33 -8.02 7.97
N ALA A 197 -9.43 -8.54 8.51
CA ALA A 197 -10.37 -9.33 7.73
C ALA A 197 -11.81 -9.09 8.19
N TRP A 198 -12.74 -9.10 7.24
CA TRP A 198 -14.18 -8.93 7.50
C TRP A 198 -14.99 -9.90 6.66
N ASP A 199 -16.15 -10.28 7.20
CA ASP A 199 -17.15 -11.02 6.48
C ASP A 199 -18.14 -10.08 5.75
N ALA A 200 -19.08 -10.67 4.99
CA ALA A 200 -20.09 -9.92 4.22
C ALA A 200 -21.04 -9.07 5.08
N ASP A 201 -21.12 -9.30 6.37
CA ASP A 201 -21.90 -8.50 7.33
C ASP A 201 -21.06 -7.41 8.00
N GLY A 202 -19.78 -7.28 7.62
CA GLY A 202 -18.81 -6.32 8.21
C GLY A 202 -18.31 -6.76 9.59
N LYS A 203 -18.49 -8.03 9.97
CA LYS A 203 -17.94 -8.59 11.20
C LYS A 203 -16.46 -8.82 11.04
N ALA A 204 -15.65 -8.24 11.94
CA ALA A 204 -14.21 -8.48 11.97
C ALA A 204 -13.90 -9.95 12.29
N LEU A 205 -12.95 -10.52 11.56
CA LEU A 205 -12.48 -11.88 11.70
C LEU A 205 -11.02 -11.88 12.20
N PRO A 206 -10.64 -12.80 13.10
CA PRO A 206 -9.25 -12.97 13.49
C PRO A 206 -8.40 -13.36 12.28
N VAL A 207 -7.31 -12.62 12.04
CA VAL A 207 -6.34 -12.89 10.97
C VAL A 207 -4.92 -12.80 11.51
N ASN A 208 -4.04 -13.68 11.02
CA ASN A 208 -2.62 -13.70 11.34
C ASN A 208 -1.78 -13.76 10.06
N ILE A 209 -0.63 -13.08 10.07
CA ILE A 209 0.41 -13.21 9.08
C ILE A 209 1.39 -14.28 9.56
N VAL A 210 1.61 -15.31 8.76
CA VAL A 210 2.50 -16.44 9.08
C VAL A 210 3.59 -16.53 8.02
N LEU A 211 4.83 -16.64 8.49
CA LEU A 211 6.00 -16.83 7.63
C LEU A 211 6.63 -18.19 7.93
N LEU A 212 6.68 -19.06 6.93
CA LEU A 212 7.36 -20.36 6.99
C LEU A 212 8.33 -20.46 5.83
N THR A 213 9.63 -20.34 6.13
CA THR A 213 10.70 -20.32 5.12
C THR A 213 10.49 -19.20 4.11
N ASP A 214 10.02 -19.51 2.92
CA ASP A 214 9.73 -18.62 1.79
C ASP A 214 8.23 -18.42 1.53
N THR A 215 7.38 -19.06 2.32
CA THR A 215 5.94 -18.96 2.20
C THR A 215 5.38 -17.97 3.20
N LEU A 216 4.76 -16.91 2.69
CA LEU A 216 4.01 -15.94 3.49
C LEU A 216 2.53 -16.25 3.33
N SER A 217 1.84 -16.44 4.46
CA SER A 217 0.44 -16.83 4.50
C SER A 217 -0.37 -15.87 5.35
N LEU A 218 -1.61 -15.62 4.93
CA LEU A 218 -2.67 -15.01 5.73
C LEU A 218 -3.59 -16.11 6.21
N VAL A 219 -3.74 -16.23 7.52
CA VAL A 219 -4.53 -17.29 8.16
C VAL A 219 -5.70 -16.65 8.90
N VAL A 220 -6.93 -16.96 8.49
CA VAL A 220 -8.16 -16.32 8.96
C VAL A 220 -9.04 -17.35 9.67
N ASP A 221 -9.54 -17.01 10.84
CA ASP A 221 -10.61 -17.76 11.52
C ASP A 221 -11.96 -17.30 10.97
N ASP A 222 -12.46 -18.04 10.00
CA ASP A 222 -13.74 -17.79 9.33
C ASP A 222 -14.90 -18.62 9.91
N ALA A 223 -14.77 -19.13 11.13
CA ALA A 223 -15.82 -19.90 11.79
C ALA A 223 -17.11 -19.07 11.92
N GLY A 224 -18.16 -19.53 11.26
CA GLY A 224 -19.47 -18.86 11.24
C GLY A 224 -19.50 -17.54 10.46
N ALA A 225 -18.48 -17.23 9.65
CA ALA A 225 -18.45 -16.08 8.79
C ALA A 225 -19.38 -16.26 7.58
N ARG A 226 -19.92 -15.14 7.10
CA ARG A 226 -20.69 -15.06 5.86
C ARG A 226 -19.80 -14.56 4.72
N TYR A 227 -19.76 -15.30 3.64
CA TYR A 227 -18.98 -14.93 2.44
C TYR A 227 -19.75 -13.93 1.55
N PRO A 228 -19.06 -13.06 0.79
CA PRO A 228 -17.59 -13.00 0.65
C PRO A 228 -16.87 -12.55 1.90
N ILE A 229 -15.60 -12.96 2.04
CA ILE A 229 -14.67 -12.45 3.04
C ILE A 229 -13.64 -11.55 2.36
N GLU A 230 -13.38 -10.41 2.96
CA GLU A 230 -12.28 -9.50 2.57
C GLU A 230 -11.13 -9.62 3.57
N ILE A 231 -9.90 -9.71 3.06
CA ILE A 231 -8.66 -9.78 3.83
C ILE A 231 -7.72 -8.71 3.28
N ASP A 232 -7.16 -7.87 4.14
CA ASP A 232 -6.52 -6.61 3.75
C ASP A 232 -5.23 -6.36 4.55
N PRO A 233 -4.08 -6.87 4.11
CA PRO A 233 -2.75 -6.50 4.60
C PRO A 233 -2.17 -5.30 3.84
N MET A 234 -1.13 -4.65 4.44
CA MET A 234 -0.43 -3.50 3.89
C MET A 234 1.03 -3.81 3.57
N ILE A 235 1.47 -3.44 2.37
CA ILE A 235 2.87 -3.42 1.95
C ILE A 235 3.35 -1.96 1.99
N GLY A 236 4.25 -1.64 2.90
CA GLY A 236 4.76 -0.28 3.07
C GLY A 236 6.28 -0.22 3.11
N GLY A 237 6.84 0.93 2.72
CA GLY A 237 8.26 1.22 2.87
C GLY A 237 8.62 1.63 4.31
N THR A 238 9.83 2.11 4.49
CA THR A 238 10.33 2.57 5.81
C THR A 238 9.63 3.83 6.33
N ALA A 239 8.85 4.52 5.49
CA ALA A 239 8.01 5.64 5.89
C ALA A 239 6.66 5.20 6.48
N MET A 240 6.32 3.90 6.41
CA MET A 240 5.11 3.36 7.01
C MET A 240 5.19 3.43 8.53
N ALA A 241 4.17 3.98 9.16
CA ALA A 241 4.10 4.02 10.60
C ALA A 241 3.78 2.63 11.17
N ASP A 242 4.52 2.21 12.20
CA ASP A 242 4.25 0.95 12.90
C ASP A 242 2.96 1.04 13.73
N VAL A 243 2.68 2.24 14.26
CA VAL A 243 1.47 2.55 15.03
C VAL A 243 0.97 3.92 14.63
N THR A 244 -0.34 4.03 14.36
CA THR A 244 -1.01 5.31 14.15
C THR A 244 -2.04 5.54 15.27
N VAL A 245 -1.88 6.64 16.01
CA VAL A 245 -2.83 7.05 17.04
C VAL A 245 -3.60 8.27 16.52
N THR A 246 -4.92 8.13 16.41
CA THR A 246 -5.81 9.24 16.00
C THR A 246 -6.54 9.80 17.21
N GLY A 247 -6.63 11.14 17.26
CA GLY A 247 -7.48 11.81 18.26
C GLY A 247 -8.97 11.57 17.98
N ASN A 248 -9.75 11.41 19.03
CA ASN A 248 -11.22 11.23 18.94
C ASN A 248 -12.00 12.55 18.86
N GLN A 249 -11.32 13.69 18.90
CA GLN A 249 -11.91 15.02 18.89
C GLN A 249 -11.37 15.83 17.70
N SER A 250 -12.27 16.30 16.84
CA SER A 250 -11.92 17.14 15.70
C SER A 250 -11.33 18.48 16.17
N GLY A 251 -10.18 18.86 15.61
CA GLY A 251 -9.49 20.11 15.95
C GLY A 251 -8.67 20.09 17.23
N ALA A 252 -8.56 18.94 17.91
CA ALA A 252 -7.76 18.81 19.14
C ALA A 252 -6.23 18.89 18.94
N GLU A 253 -5.75 18.77 17.69
CA GLU A 253 -4.33 18.80 17.32
C GLU A 253 -3.49 17.77 18.15
N LEU A 254 -3.95 16.52 18.22
CA LEU A 254 -3.19 15.42 18.85
C LEU A 254 -1.83 15.28 18.13
N GLY A 255 -0.76 15.15 18.92
CA GLY A 255 0.61 15.13 18.39
C GLY A 255 1.28 16.52 18.34
N TRP A 256 0.67 17.56 18.93
CA TRP A 256 1.26 18.90 19.04
C TRP A 256 2.67 18.87 19.63
N SER A 257 2.88 18.01 20.64
CA SER A 257 4.20 17.67 21.17
C SER A 257 4.26 16.18 21.41
N VAL A 258 5.39 15.57 21.06
CA VAL A 258 5.66 14.14 21.25
C VAL A 258 7.01 14.00 21.93
N ALA A 259 7.09 13.15 22.95
CA ALA A 259 8.31 12.87 23.68
C ALA A 259 8.36 11.40 24.12
N SER A 260 9.57 10.88 24.38
CA SER A 260 9.73 9.61 25.08
C SER A 260 9.29 9.79 26.55
N GLY A 261 8.49 8.89 27.04
CA GLY A 261 8.04 8.81 28.43
C GLY A 261 8.89 7.89 29.31
N GLY A 262 9.86 7.17 28.74
CA GLY A 262 10.46 6.01 29.39
C GLY A 262 9.46 4.87 29.51
N ASP A 263 9.78 3.87 30.31
CA ASP A 263 8.91 2.72 30.57
C ASP A 263 7.95 3.05 31.73
N ILE A 264 6.81 3.68 31.43
CA ILE A 264 5.84 4.15 32.44
C ILE A 264 5.01 2.98 33.00
N ASN A 265 4.73 1.99 32.15
CA ASN A 265 3.87 0.86 32.50
C ASN A 265 4.65 -0.35 33.02
N GLY A 266 6.00 -0.35 32.94
CA GLY A 266 6.88 -1.41 33.47
C GLY A 266 6.92 -2.66 32.58
N ASP A 267 6.63 -2.54 31.26
CA ASP A 267 6.62 -3.67 30.32
C ASP A 267 7.97 -3.91 29.61
N GLY A 268 8.97 -3.09 29.89
CA GLY A 268 10.33 -3.19 29.35
C GLY A 268 10.53 -2.44 28.02
N TYR A 269 9.56 -1.66 27.56
CA TYR A 269 9.65 -0.81 26.37
C TYR A 269 9.52 0.68 26.74
N GLU A 270 10.06 1.54 25.89
CA GLU A 270 9.86 2.98 26.05
C GLU A 270 8.44 3.39 25.61
N ASP A 271 7.73 4.11 26.48
CA ASP A 271 6.44 4.71 26.19
C ASP A 271 6.57 6.05 25.48
N ILE A 272 5.56 6.41 24.68
CA ILE A 272 5.48 7.68 23.98
C ILE A 272 4.38 8.53 24.62
N ILE A 273 4.75 9.77 24.98
CA ILE A 273 3.79 10.78 25.43
C ILE A 273 3.47 11.71 24.25
N ALA A 274 2.20 11.80 23.88
CA ALA A 274 1.72 12.74 22.89
C ALA A 274 0.71 13.70 23.53
N SER A 275 0.87 15.00 23.30
CA SER A 275 -0.05 16.02 23.80
C SER A 275 -1.03 16.45 22.72
N SER A 276 -2.18 16.96 23.19
CA SER A 276 -3.18 17.66 22.39
C SER A 276 -3.22 19.12 22.79
N ARG A 277 -3.29 20.03 21.81
CA ARG A 277 -3.27 21.47 22.09
C ARG A 277 -4.64 22.00 22.54
N PHE A 278 -5.69 21.42 21.98
CA PHE A 278 -7.06 21.79 22.30
C PHE A 278 -7.82 20.55 22.76
N TYR A 279 -8.57 20.74 23.84
CA TYR A 279 -9.40 19.70 24.43
C TYR A 279 -10.85 20.11 24.43
#